data_dff1185d70a650a7b94b33fb0de825b3
#
_entry.id   dff1185d70a650a7b94b33fb0de825b3
#
_cell.length_a   1.000
_cell.length_b   1.000
_cell.length_c   1.000
_cell.angle_alpha   90.00
_cell.angle_beta   90.00
_cell.angle_gamma   90.00
#
_symmetry.space_group_name_H-M   'P 1'
#
loop_
_entity.id
_entity.type
_entity.pdbx_description
1 polymer ?
#
loop_
_entity_poly.entity_id
_entity_poly.type
_entity_poly.pdbx_seq_one_letter_code
_entity_poly.pdbx_strand_id
1 'polypeptide(L)'
;PIAERLYKKIIVEFKEGEKAKFVSFRNPFEDNLYQYMYKSETKTLNRTPFDFSAYITTYAYILVETGSPLDAIPVLEKAIEYNPVDCGPRFELAEVFKLLKNKKRMLEVTRDTLKIASSPVAIARCYANIGYILVDMGEFDDAVAFYTASVMFAPHPQIPYELRDIAQRKGTPVIQPTREQIDKAMEKYDIKFGPNPDVITVAAQLSMHYLQQQNLPLALNSLKLTYNLTRDEKIKQLILKYEPAAQRLVPNQSSEAVDAVKPNITRTVNENPES
;
A
#
# COMPACT_ATOMS: atom_id res chain seq x y z
N PRO A 1 24.72 5.14 10.70
CA PRO A 1 25.28 4.42 11.88
C PRO A 1 24.21 4.04 12.93
N ILE A 2 23.33 4.99 13.37
CA ILE A 2 22.32 4.69 14.42
C ILE A 2 21.22 3.79 13.90
N ALA A 3 20.64 4.11 12.75
CA ALA A 3 19.57 3.31 12.13
C ALA A 3 20.05 1.88 11.82
N GLU A 4 21.23 1.73 11.26
CA GLU A 4 21.86 0.43 11.00
C GLU A 4 22.07 -0.39 12.26
N ARG A 5 22.59 0.24 13.34
CA ARG A 5 22.82 -0.45 14.61
C ARG A 5 21.52 -0.97 15.21
N LEU A 6 20.46 -0.16 15.18
CA LEU A 6 19.16 -0.57 15.68
C LEU A 6 18.54 -1.68 14.79
N TYR A 7 18.65 -1.56 13.47
CA TYR A 7 18.23 -2.61 12.56
C TYR A 7 18.92 -3.94 12.88
N LYS A 8 20.26 -3.95 13.01
CA LYS A 8 21.02 -5.16 13.37
C LYS A 8 20.58 -5.74 14.71
N LYS A 9 20.29 -4.89 15.70
CA LYS A 9 19.77 -5.34 17.01
C LYS A 9 18.40 -6.00 16.86
N ILE A 10 17.46 -5.37 16.14
CA ILE A 10 16.11 -5.91 15.91
C ILE A 10 16.16 -7.30 15.28
N ILE A 11 16.90 -7.49 14.18
CA ILE A 11 16.92 -8.76 13.46
C ILE A 11 17.59 -9.90 14.23
N VAL A 12 18.43 -9.59 15.23
CA VAL A 12 19.06 -10.57 16.10
C VAL A 12 18.15 -10.93 17.28
N GLU A 13 17.62 -9.93 17.98
CA GLU A 13 16.84 -10.15 19.21
C GLU A 13 15.41 -10.65 18.93
N PHE A 14 14.83 -10.26 17.79
CA PHE A 14 13.46 -10.60 17.41
C PHE A 14 13.41 -11.53 16.18
N LYS A 15 14.37 -12.42 16.09
CA LYS A 15 14.43 -13.42 15.04
C LYS A 15 13.28 -14.42 15.16
N GLU A 16 12.73 -14.81 14.00
CA GLU A 16 11.75 -15.90 13.94
C GLU A 16 12.37 -17.22 14.46
N GLY A 17 11.65 -17.86 15.38
CA GLY A 17 12.00 -19.18 15.92
C GLY A 17 11.17 -20.30 15.31
N GLU A 18 11.39 -21.52 15.79
CA GLU A 18 10.63 -22.70 15.35
C GLU A 18 9.14 -22.60 15.72
N LYS A 19 8.82 -22.10 16.92
CA LYS A 19 7.47 -22.08 17.50
C LYS A 19 6.82 -20.70 17.55
N ALA A 20 7.57 -19.63 17.32
CA ALA A 20 7.11 -18.28 17.46
C ALA A 20 7.67 -17.36 16.39
N LYS A 21 6.88 -16.37 16.01
CA LYS A 21 7.21 -15.32 15.04
C LYS A 21 6.83 -13.97 15.61
N PHE A 22 7.65 -12.96 15.35
CA PHE A 22 7.35 -11.58 15.73
C PHE A 22 6.64 -10.84 14.60
N VAL A 23 5.59 -10.08 14.94
CA VAL A 23 4.75 -9.36 13.98
C VAL A 23 4.48 -7.93 14.43
N SER A 24 4.47 -7.00 13.47
CA SER A 24 4.26 -5.55 13.66
C SER A 24 2.91 -5.09 13.09
N PHE A 25 1.82 -5.82 13.34
CA PHE A 25 0.51 -5.38 12.86
C PHE A 25 0.07 -4.11 13.58
N ARG A 26 -0.35 -3.10 12.83
CA ARG A 26 -0.72 -1.77 13.32
C ARG A 26 -2.16 -1.68 13.85
N ASN A 27 -3.02 -2.59 13.40
CA ASN A 27 -4.44 -2.55 13.71
C ASN A 27 -5.06 -3.96 13.59
N PRO A 28 -6.28 -4.15 14.11
CA PRO A 28 -6.96 -5.45 14.05
C PRO A 28 -7.23 -5.96 12.63
N PHE A 29 -7.38 -5.08 11.65
CA PHE A 29 -7.59 -5.51 10.26
C PHE A 29 -6.36 -6.23 9.70
N GLU A 30 -5.16 -5.69 9.92
CA GLU A 30 -3.92 -6.35 9.48
C GLU A 30 -3.73 -7.72 10.13
N ASP A 31 -4.03 -7.84 11.42
CA ASP A 31 -4.00 -9.11 12.14
C ASP A 31 -4.94 -10.15 11.52
N ASN A 32 -6.20 -9.76 11.33
CA ASN A 32 -7.21 -10.65 10.77
C ASN A 32 -6.93 -10.98 9.29
N LEU A 33 -6.44 -10.02 8.51
CA LEU A 33 -6.06 -10.27 7.12
C LEU A 33 -4.89 -11.26 7.05
N TYR A 34 -3.89 -11.11 7.91
CA TYR A 34 -2.79 -12.07 7.99
C TYR A 34 -3.30 -13.46 8.32
N GLN A 35 -4.09 -13.62 9.37
CA GLN A 35 -4.64 -14.92 9.77
C GLN A 35 -5.53 -15.53 8.67
N TYR A 36 -6.28 -14.72 7.94
CA TYR A 36 -7.11 -15.18 6.84
C TYR A 36 -6.27 -15.67 5.65
N MET A 37 -5.22 -14.95 5.28
CA MET A 37 -4.38 -15.28 4.11
C MET A 37 -3.36 -16.38 4.40
N TYR A 38 -2.86 -16.46 5.63
CA TYR A 38 -1.82 -17.40 6.05
C TYR A 38 -2.37 -18.46 7.00
N LYS A 39 -3.48 -19.11 6.60
CA LYS A 39 -4.18 -20.14 7.40
C LYS A 39 -3.32 -21.34 7.81
N SER A 40 -2.23 -21.59 7.11
CA SER A 40 -1.26 -22.66 7.44
C SER A 40 -0.21 -22.22 8.48
N GLU A 41 -0.22 -20.97 8.94
CA GLU A 41 0.70 -20.52 9.98
C GLU A 41 0.34 -21.17 11.32
N THR A 42 1.29 -21.93 11.86
CA THR A 42 1.12 -22.64 13.13
C THR A 42 1.89 -22.01 14.28
N LYS A 43 2.72 -21.00 13.98
CA LYS A 43 3.55 -20.34 14.98
C LYS A 43 2.75 -19.37 15.83
N THR A 44 3.12 -19.27 17.10
CA THR A 44 2.61 -18.20 17.95
C THR A 44 3.07 -16.85 17.47
N LEU A 45 2.14 -15.92 17.26
CA LEU A 45 2.42 -14.55 16.82
C LEU A 45 2.67 -13.66 18.02
N ASN A 46 3.90 -13.22 18.21
CA ASN A 46 4.29 -12.28 19.25
C ASN A 46 4.31 -10.85 18.69
N ARG A 47 3.65 -9.93 19.38
CA ARG A 47 3.68 -8.50 18.99
C ARG A 47 5.05 -7.90 19.26
N THR A 48 5.56 -7.13 18.30
CA THR A 48 6.76 -6.32 18.50
C THR A 48 6.47 -5.12 19.41
N PRO A 49 7.46 -4.62 20.18
CA PRO A 49 7.26 -3.50 21.11
C PRO A 49 6.90 -2.17 20.41
N PHE A 50 7.25 -2.02 19.15
CA PHE A 50 6.87 -0.91 18.27
C PHE A 50 6.79 -1.41 16.82
N ASP A 51 6.42 -0.57 15.87
CA ASP A 51 6.32 -0.96 14.45
C ASP A 51 7.70 -1.16 13.81
N PHE A 52 8.22 -2.40 13.87
CA PHE A 52 9.50 -2.75 13.25
C PHE A 52 9.45 -2.65 11.73
N SER A 53 8.30 -2.99 11.12
CA SER A 53 8.15 -2.91 9.67
C SER A 53 8.37 -1.48 9.17
N ALA A 54 7.71 -0.50 9.78
CA ALA A 54 7.87 0.91 9.42
C ALA A 54 9.30 1.42 9.68
N TYR A 55 9.89 1.05 10.83
CA TYR A 55 11.25 1.46 11.16
C TYR A 55 12.28 0.90 10.15
N ILE A 56 12.19 -0.39 9.83
CA ILE A 56 13.10 -1.06 8.90
C ILE A 56 12.92 -0.49 7.49
N THR A 57 11.69 -0.18 7.08
CA THR A 57 11.40 0.49 5.80
C THR A 57 12.07 1.86 5.73
N THR A 58 12.03 2.63 6.83
CA THR A 58 12.74 3.93 6.90
C THR A 58 14.25 3.76 6.77
N TYR A 59 14.83 2.71 7.38
CA TYR A 59 16.25 2.41 7.22
C TYR A 59 16.59 2.04 5.77
N ALA A 60 15.77 1.25 5.12
CA ALA A 60 15.95 0.92 3.70
C ALA A 60 15.89 2.17 2.81
N TYR A 61 14.97 3.09 3.08
CA TYR A 61 14.91 4.37 2.39
C TYR A 61 16.24 5.16 2.53
N ILE A 62 16.82 5.21 3.73
CA ILE A 62 18.14 5.85 3.94
C ILE A 62 19.23 5.18 3.09
N LEU A 63 19.22 3.84 2.96
CA LEU A 63 20.17 3.14 2.09
C LEU A 63 20.04 3.55 0.63
N VAL A 64 18.81 3.69 0.13
CA VAL A 64 18.55 4.15 -1.25
C VAL A 64 19.06 5.58 -1.45
N GLU A 65 18.73 6.51 -0.54
CA GLU A 65 19.15 7.91 -0.61
C GLU A 65 20.68 8.09 -0.48
N THR A 66 21.34 7.15 0.18
CA THR A 66 22.83 7.15 0.29
C THR A 66 23.53 6.35 -0.81
N GLY A 67 22.81 5.94 -1.86
CA GLY A 67 23.38 5.32 -3.05
C GLY A 67 23.61 3.81 -2.93
N SER A 68 22.95 3.13 -1.97
CA SER A 68 23.05 1.68 -1.76
C SER A 68 21.72 0.94 -2.00
N PRO A 69 21.07 1.08 -3.17
CA PRO A 69 19.75 0.47 -3.42
C PRO A 69 19.77 -1.06 -3.39
N LEU A 70 20.88 -1.71 -3.71
CA LEU A 70 21.00 -3.17 -3.61
C LEU A 70 20.95 -3.65 -2.16
N ASP A 71 21.54 -2.89 -1.23
CA ASP A 71 21.53 -3.24 0.20
C ASP A 71 20.14 -3.02 0.83
N ALA A 72 19.30 -2.16 0.22
CA ALA A 72 17.93 -1.94 0.67
C ALA A 72 17.01 -3.15 0.42
N ILE A 73 17.27 -3.99 -0.57
CA ILE A 73 16.43 -5.15 -0.91
C ILE A 73 16.25 -6.08 0.28
N PRO A 74 17.30 -6.71 0.87
CA PRO A 74 17.13 -7.62 1.99
C PRO A 74 16.57 -6.93 3.23
N VAL A 75 16.77 -5.62 3.39
CA VAL A 75 16.20 -4.84 4.48
C VAL A 75 14.69 -4.70 4.32
N LEU A 76 14.21 -4.40 3.11
CA LEU A 76 12.77 -4.31 2.81
C LEU A 76 12.09 -5.69 2.88
N GLU A 77 12.74 -6.75 2.41
CA GLU A 77 12.24 -8.11 2.57
C GLU A 77 12.06 -8.45 4.06
N LYS A 78 12.99 -8.02 4.92
CA LYS A 78 12.86 -8.18 6.37
C LYS A 78 11.72 -7.33 6.96
N ALA A 79 11.48 -6.11 6.47
CA ALA A 79 10.32 -5.31 6.87
C ALA A 79 8.99 -6.02 6.52
N ILE A 80 8.92 -6.64 5.34
CA ILE A 80 7.77 -7.42 4.90
C ILE A 80 7.55 -8.66 5.78
N GLU A 81 8.60 -9.31 6.27
CA GLU A 81 8.47 -10.45 7.19
C GLU A 81 7.80 -10.05 8.51
N TYR A 82 8.09 -8.85 9.06
CA TYR A 82 7.44 -8.36 10.27
C TYR A 82 5.99 -7.92 10.06
N ASN A 83 5.64 -7.43 8.88
CA ASN A 83 4.23 -7.14 8.51
C ASN A 83 3.93 -7.54 7.06
N PRO A 84 3.60 -8.83 6.82
CA PRO A 84 3.37 -9.33 5.46
C PRO A 84 2.14 -8.74 4.76
N VAL A 85 1.27 -8.06 5.49
CA VAL A 85 0.06 -7.42 4.95
C VAL A 85 0.14 -5.89 4.88
N ASP A 86 1.33 -5.31 5.10
CA ASP A 86 1.60 -3.90 4.85
C ASP A 86 2.07 -3.68 3.40
N CYS A 87 1.40 -2.76 2.70
CA CYS A 87 1.79 -2.36 1.35
C CYS A 87 3.05 -1.47 1.34
N GLY A 88 3.34 -0.75 2.43
CA GLY A 88 4.41 0.24 2.51
C GLY A 88 5.78 -0.29 2.07
N PRO A 89 6.36 -1.28 2.78
CA PRO A 89 7.68 -1.82 2.42
C PRO A 89 7.71 -2.47 1.03
N ARG A 90 6.57 -3.01 0.55
CA ARG A 90 6.48 -3.56 -0.81
C ARG A 90 6.51 -2.47 -1.88
N PHE A 91 5.91 -1.31 -1.63
CA PHE A 91 6.01 -0.18 -2.53
C PHE A 91 7.44 0.37 -2.61
N GLU A 92 8.13 0.46 -1.50
CA GLU A 92 9.54 0.87 -1.49
C GLU A 92 10.42 -0.17 -2.22
N LEU A 93 10.15 -1.46 -2.04
CA LEU A 93 10.84 -2.53 -2.76
C LEU A 93 10.59 -2.45 -4.28
N ALA A 94 9.37 -2.12 -4.69
CA ALA A 94 9.05 -1.90 -6.12
C ALA A 94 9.83 -0.70 -6.70
N GLU A 95 9.95 0.41 -5.95
CA GLU A 95 10.76 1.57 -6.36
C GLU A 95 12.26 1.22 -6.45
N VAL A 96 12.78 0.41 -5.53
CA VAL A 96 14.17 -0.09 -5.63
C VAL A 96 14.36 -0.90 -6.91
N PHE A 97 13.45 -1.83 -7.24
CA PHE A 97 13.53 -2.59 -8.49
C PHE A 97 13.36 -1.71 -9.74
N LYS A 98 12.57 -0.65 -9.66
CA LYS A 98 12.45 0.36 -10.71
C LYS A 98 13.78 1.08 -10.95
N LEU A 99 14.45 1.56 -9.89
CA LEU A 99 15.77 2.16 -9.97
C LEU A 99 16.82 1.21 -10.58
N LEU A 100 16.77 -0.07 -10.21
CA LEU A 100 17.65 -1.12 -10.72
C LEU A 100 17.23 -1.65 -12.09
N LYS A 101 16.17 -1.10 -12.72
CA LYS A 101 15.59 -1.54 -14.01
C LYS A 101 15.23 -3.03 -14.05
N ASN A 102 14.92 -3.62 -12.89
CA ASN A 102 14.49 -5.01 -12.75
C ASN A 102 12.98 -5.14 -12.85
N LYS A 103 12.46 -5.04 -14.08
CA LYS A 103 11.02 -5.07 -14.39
C LYS A 103 10.33 -6.32 -13.87
N LYS A 104 10.97 -7.47 -14.00
CA LYS A 104 10.39 -8.76 -13.56
C LYS A 104 10.12 -8.74 -12.05
N ARG A 105 11.10 -8.38 -11.24
CA ARG A 105 10.94 -8.31 -9.78
C ARG A 105 9.97 -7.21 -9.37
N MET A 106 9.98 -6.06 -10.06
CA MET A 106 9.02 -4.98 -9.83
C MET A 106 7.58 -5.46 -10.07
N LEU A 107 7.32 -6.21 -11.16
CA LEU A 107 6.00 -6.76 -11.45
C LEU A 107 5.56 -7.79 -10.40
N GLU A 108 6.43 -8.71 -10.01
CA GLU A 108 6.17 -9.72 -8.99
C GLU A 108 5.75 -9.06 -7.66
N VAL A 109 6.55 -8.11 -7.15
CA VAL A 109 6.26 -7.40 -5.90
C VAL A 109 4.95 -6.60 -6.01
N THR A 110 4.71 -5.95 -7.14
CA THR A 110 3.48 -5.15 -7.34
C THR A 110 2.23 -6.05 -7.37
N ARG A 111 2.29 -7.22 -8.02
CA ARG A 111 1.20 -8.20 -8.03
C ARG A 111 0.92 -8.74 -6.62
N ASP A 112 1.97 -9.03 -5.85
CA ASP A 112 1.81 -9.48 -4.46
C ASP A 112 1.26 -8.37 -3.56
N THR A 113 1.63 -7.12 -3.81
CA THR A 113 1.06 -5.97 -3.11
C THR A 113 -0.43 -5.81 -3.41
N LEU A 114 -0.85 -6.02 -4.66
CA LEU A 114 -2.26 -5.93 -5.04
C LEU A 114 -3.15 -6.94 -4.29
N LYS A 115 -2.61 -8.11 -3.92
CA LYS A 115 -3.35 -9.14 -3.16
C LYS A 115 -3.75 -8.66 -1.75
N ILE A 116 -2.99 -7.72 -1.17
CA ILE A 116 -3.20 -7.19 0.20
C ILE A 116 -3.64 -5.73 0.21
N ALA A 117 -3.75 -5.09 -0.95
CA ALA A 117 -4.11 -3.67 -1.04
C ALA A 117 -5.49 -3.40 -0.45
N SER A 118 -5.52 -2.66 0.65
CA SER A 118 -6.71 -2.38 1.45
C SER A 118 -7.22 -0.95 1.34
N SER A 119 -6.73 -0.19 0.35
CA SER A 119 -7.20 1.16 0.07
C SER A 119 -7.23 1.46 -1.43
N PRO A 120 -8.12 2.35 -1.89
CA PRO A 120 -8.14 2.78 -3.29
C PRO A 120 -6.79 3.34 -3.76
N VAL A 121 -6.08 4.07 -2.91
CA VAL A 121 -4.76 4.64 -3.23
C VAL A 121 -3.72 3.52 -3.44
N ALA A 122 -3.73 2.48 -2.62
CA ALA A 122 -2.82 1.34 -2.78
C ALA A 122 -3.09 0.57 -4.09
N ILE A 123 -4.37 0.34 -4.42
CA ILE A 123 -4.77 -0.29 -5.69
C ILE A 123 -4.34 0.56 -6.88
N ALA A 124 -4.62 1.87 -6.83
CA ALA A 124 -4.22 2.81 -7.87
C ALA A 124 -2.70 2.80 -8.08
N ARG A 125 -1.90 2.81 -7.01
CA ARG A 125 -0.43 2.75 -7.09
C ARG A 125 0.06 1.44 -7.72
N CYS A 126 -0.57 0.31 -7.38
CA CYS A 126 -0.25 -0.97 -8.03
C CYS A 126 -0.51 -0.92 -9.54
N TYR A 127 -1.67 -0.43 -9.95
CA TYR A 127 -1.99 -0.33 -11.37
C TYR A 127 -1.07 0.66 -12.10
N ALA A 128 -0.74 1.81 -11.50
CA ALA A 128 0.22 2.75 -12.07
C ALA A 128 1.62 2.12 -12.24
N ASN A 129 2.08 1.36 -11.26
CA ASN A 129 3.37 0.64 -11.34
C ASN A 129 3.38 -0.38 -12.49
N ILE A 130 2.28 -1.11 -12.69
CA ILE A 130 2.17 -2.06 -13.81
C ILE A 130 2.13 -1.30 -15.13
N GLY A 131 1.35 -0.22 -15.22
CA GLY A 131 1.35 0.66 -16.41
C GLY A 131 2.74 1.11 -16.78
N TYR A 132 3.54 1.58 -15.82
CA TYR A 132 4.93 1.98 -16.02
C TYR A 132 5.79 0.84 -16.60
N ILE A 133 5.68 -0.38 -16.03
CA ILE A 133 6.41 -1.54 -16.55
C ILE A 133 6.05 -1.84 -18.00
N LEU A 134 4.76 -1.74 -18.33
CA LEU A 134 4.24 -2.02 -19.67
C LEU A 134 4.67 -0.98 -20.70
N VAL A 135 4.74 0.31 -20.35
CA VAL A 135 5.32 1.35 -21.19
C VAL A 135 6.76 1.01 -21.55
N ASP A 136 7.52 0.57 -20.57
CA ASP A 136 8.93 0.22 -20.74
C ASP A 136 9.14 -1.10 -21.53
N MET A 137 8.09 -1.94 -21.62
CA MET A 137 8.05 -3.15 -22.46
C MET A 137 7.53 -2.87 -23.88
N GLY A 138 7.01 -1.68 -24.16
CA GLY A 138 6.39 -1.31 -25.43
C GLY A 138 4.92 -1.75 -25.56
N GLU A 139 4.32 -2.28 -24.50
CA GLU A 139 2.91 -2.73 -24.45
C GLU A 139 1.98 -1.55 -24.15
N PHE A 140 1.96 -0.58 -25.06
CA PHE A 140 1.35 0.74 -24.83
C PHE A 140 -0.16 0.69 -24.59
N ASP A 141 -0.91 -0.16 -25.32
CA ASP A 141 -2.37 -0.23 -25.16
C ASP A 141 -2.75 -0.84 -23.81
N ASP A 142 -2.03 -1.86 -23.38
CA ASP A 142 -2.19 -2.44 -22.05
C ASP A 142 -1.76 -1.44 -20.96
N ALA A 143 -0.67 -0.69 -21.17
CA ALA A 143 -0.27 0.37 -20.23
C ALA A 143 -1.35 1.44 -20.06
N VAL A 144 -1.98 1.87 -21.16
CA VAL A 144 -3.11 2.82 -21.11
C VAL A 144 -4.29 2.23 -20.31
N ALA A 145 -4.58 0.94 -20.48
CA ALA A 145 -5.64 0.27 -19.72
C ALA A 145 -5.34 0.28 -18.21
N PHE A 146 -4.11 -0.03 -17.79
CA PHE A 146 -3.69 0.01 -16.39
C PHE A 146 -3.67 1.43 -15.81
N TYR A 147 -3.19 2.43 -16.54
CA TYR A 147 -3.24 3.81 -16.10
C TYR A 147 -4.67 4.33 -15.97
N THR A 148 -5.55 3.96 -16.91
CA THR A 148 -6.98 4.30 -16.82
C THR A 148 -7.61 3.65 -15.60
N ALA A 149 -7.35 2.38 -15.36
CA ALA A 149 -7.80 1.68 -14.16
C ALA A 149 -7.28 2.32 -12.86
N SER A 150 -6.02 2.77 -12.84
CA SER A 150 -5.44 3.45 -11.69
C SER A 150 -6.24 4.69 -11.29
N VAL A 151 -6.53 5.59 -12.24
CA VAL A 151 -7.26 6.84 -11.95
C VAL A 151 -8.72 6.62 -11.57
N MET A 152 -9.30 5.47 -11.88
CA MET A 152 -10.64 5.09 -11.40
C MET A 152 -10.68 4.84 -9.88
N PHE A 153 -9.54 4.49 -9.26
CA PHE A 153 -9.43 4.30 -7.81
C PHE A 153 -8.97 5.55 -7.07
N ALA A 154 -7.93 6.21 -7.57
CA ALA A 154 -7.45 7.44 -6.97
C ALA A 154 -6.74 8.32 -8.02
N PRO A 155 -6.79 9.66 -7.88
CA PRO A 155 -6.02 10.57 -8.73
C PRO A 155 -4.52 10.28 -8.64
N HIS A 156 -3.83 10.37 -9.79
CA HIS A 156 -2.38 10.18 -9.86
C HIS A 156 -1.76 11.27 -10.74
N PRO A 157 -1.01 12.23 -10.18
CA PRO A 157 -0.54 13.42 -10.90
C PRO A 157 0.36 13.11 -12.12
N GLN A 158 1.07 11.99 -12.10
CA GLN A 158 2.00 11.63 -13.18
C GLN A 158 1.32 10.98 -14.39
N ILE A 159 0.16 10.33 -14.22
CA ILE A 159 -0.49 9.58 -15.30
C ILE A 159 -0.78 10.45 -16.54
N PRO A 160 -1.22 11.71 -16.46
CA PRO A 160 -1.39 12.55 -17.64
C PRO A 160 -0.10 12.77 -18.44
N TYR A 161 1.06 12.76 -17.79
CA TYR A 161 2.36 12.86 -18.45
C TYR A 161 2.73 11.54 -19.11
N GLU A 162 2.53 10.42 -18.44
CA GLU A 162 2.75 9.07 -18.98
C GLU A 162 1.89 8.83 -20.24
N LEU A 163 0.61 9.18 -20.21
CA LEU A 163 -0.26 9.04 -21.38
C LEU A 163 0.17 9.92 -22.55
N ARG A 164 0.71 11.10 -22.31
CA ARG A 164 1.29 11.95 -23.36
C ARG A 164 2.56 11.35 -23.97
N ASP A 165 3.45 10.78 -23.15
CA ASP A 165 4.63 10.07 -23.61
C ASP A 165 4.25 8.88 -24.49
N ILE A 166 3.26 8.09 -24.08
CA ILE A 166 2.71 7.00 -24.89
C ILE A 166 2.21 7.51 -26.25
N ALA A 167 1.43 8.60 -26.26
CA ALA A 167 0.92 9.19 -27.51
C ALA A 167 2.05 9.59 -28.46
N GLN A 168 3.11 10.20 -27.92
CA GLN A 168 4.30 10.57 -28.72
C GLN A 168 5.01 9.35 -29.28
N ARG A 169 5.24 8.32 -28.48
CA ARG A 169 5.91 7.07 -28.90
C ARG A 169 5.10 6.29 -29.94
N LYS A 170 3.76 6.28 -29.80
CA LYS A 170 2.86 5.63 -30.78
C LYS A 170 2.68 6.45 -32.06
N GLY A 171 2.93 7.76 -32.01
CA GLY A 171 2.60 8.68 -33.11
C GLY A 171 1.08 8.86 -33.32
N THR A 172 0.25 8.45 -32.38
CA THR A 172 -1.20 8.54 -32.42
C THR A 172 -1.75 8.94 -31.06
N PRO A 173 -2.89 9.68 -31.01
CA PRO A 173 -3.54 10.01 -29.74
C PRO A 173 -3.90 8.76 -28.92
N VAL A 174 -3.79 8.86 -27.61
CA VAL A 174 -4.29 7.82 -26.70
C VAL A 174 -5.81 7.87 -26.67
N ILE A 175 -6.43 6.73 -26.92
CA ILE A 175 -7.89 6.53 -26.83
C ILE A 175 -8.17 5.91 -25.47
N GLN A 176 -9.13 6.47 -24.74
CA GLN A 176 -9.54 5.92 -23.44
C GLN A 176 -10.18 4.54 -23.64
N PRO A 177 -9.65 3.49 -22.99
CA PRO A 177 -10.18 2.14 -23.15
C PRO A 177 -11.54 1.98 -22.48
N THR A 178 -12.38 1.12 -23.05
CA THR A 178 -13.62 0.67 -22.41
C THR A 178 -13.31 -0.25 -21.24
N ARG A 179 -14.30 -0.47 -20.37
CA ARG A 179 -14.15 -1.41 -19.26
C ARG A 179 -13.78 -2.82 -19.73
N GLU A 180 -14.38 -3.30 -20.80
CA GLU A 180 -14.05 -4.62 -21.37
C GLU A 180 -12.60 -4.69 -21.85
N GLN A 181 -12.08 -3.62 -22.45
CA GLN A 181 -10.68 -3.55 -22.87
C GLN A 181 -9.72 -3.54 -21.68
N ILE A 182 -10.09 -2.85 -20.58
CA ILE A 182 -9.32 -2.89 -19.33
C ILE A 182 -9.28 -4.31 -18.77
N ASP A 183 -10.43 -4.97 -18.66
CA ASP A 183 -10.51 -6.32 -18.12
C ASP A 183 -9.68 -7.31 -18.96
N LYS A 184 -9.76 -7.26 -20.29
CA LYS A 184 -8.93 -8.08 -21.19
C LYS A 184 -7.44 -7.81 -21.07
N ALA A 185 -7.05 -6.53 -20.93
CA ALA A 185 -5.64 -6.18 -20.71
C ALA A 185 -5.12 -6.75 -19.38
N MET A 186 -5.91 -6.65 -18.31
CA MET A 186 -5.53 -7.17 -17.00
C MET A 186 -5.44 -8.70 -16.95
N GLU A 187 -6.33 -9.41 -17.63
CA GLU A 187 -6.32 -10.88 -17.72
C GLU A 187 -5.01 -11.42 -18.29
N LYS A 188 -4.37 -10.73 -19.26
CA LYS A 188 -3.06 -11.13 -19.80
C LYS A 188 -1.97 -11.25 -18.73
N TYR A 189 -2.11 -10.49 -17.65
CA TYR A 189 -1.15 -10.43 -16.54
C TYR A 189 -1.66 -11.14 -15.29
N ASP A 190 -2.74 -11.95 -15.42
CA ASP A 190 -3.39 -12.67 -14.32
C ASP A 190 -3.82 -11.73 -13.19
N ILE A 191 -4.40 -10.60 -13.57
CA ILE A 191 -4.92 -9.57 -12.65
C ILE A 191 -6.39 -9.35 -12.94
N LYS A 192 -7.19 -9.27 -11.88
CA LYS A 192 -8.59 -8.87 -11.94
C LYS A 192 -8.74 -7.40 -11.54
N PHE A 193 -9.60 -6.69 -12.24
CA PHE A 193 -9.94 -5.32 -11.89
C PHE A 193 -10.67 -5.26 -10.55
N GLY A 194 -10.16 -4.42 -9.65
CA GLY A 194 -10.80 -4.16 -8.35
C GLY A 194 -9.96 -4.63 -7.17
N PRO A 195 -10.47 -4.41 -5.96
CA PRO A 195 -9.85 -4.90 -4.75
C PRO A 195 -9.93 -6.43 -4.66
N ASN A 196 -8.96 -7.03 -3.99
CA ASN A 196 -9.00 -8.46 -3.71
C ASN A 196 -10.24 -8.82 -2.89
N PRO A 197 -11.06 -9.81 -3.32
CA PRO A 197 -12.23 -10.26 -2.57
C PRO A 197 -11.94 -10.69 -1.13
N ASP A 198 -10.76 -11.27 -0.86
CA ASP A 198 -10.37 -11.68 0.49
C ASP A 198 -10.22 -10.48 1.43
N VAL A 199 -9.65 -9.38 0.93
CA VAL A 199 -9.51 -8.11 1.67
C VAL A 199 -10.89 -7.55 2.02
N ILE A 200 -11.83 -7.57 1.07
CA ILE A 200 -13.23 -7.14 1.30
C ILE A 200 -13.89 -8.05 2.33
N THR A 201 -13.73 -9.36 2.20
CA THR A 201 -14.31 -10.35 3.10
C THR A 201 -13.87 -10.12 4.54
N VAL A 202 -12.57 -9.96 4.77
CA VAL A 202 -12.03 -9.70 6.13
C VAL A 202 -12.56 -8.38 6.69
N ALA A 203 -12.59 -7.31 5.89
CA ALA A 203 -13.12 -6.02 6.32
C ALA A 203 -14.60 -6.08 6.70
N ALA A 204 -15.41 -6.79 5.90
CA ALA A 204 -16.84 -6.99 6.16
C ALA A 204 -17.07 -7.84 7.43
N GLN A 205 -16.34 -8.95 7.58
CA GLN A 205 -16.43 -9.81 8.77
C GLN A 205 -16.08 -9.04 10.05
N LEU A 206 -15.02 -8.24 10.03
CA LEU A 206 -14.66 -7.37 11.16
C LEU A 206 -15.75 -6.34 11.47
N SER A 207 -16.36 -5.75 10.45
CA SER A 207 -17.46 -4.81 10.64
C SER A 207 -18.62 -5.47 11.38
N MET A 208 -19.02 -6.66 10.97
CA MET A 208 -20.08 -7.44 11.61
C MET A 208 -19.73 -7.83 13.05
N HIS A 209 -18.51 -8.33 13.25
CA HIS A 209 -18.01 -8.72 14.57
C HIS A 209 -18.07 -7.56 15.57
N TYR A 210 -17.56 -6.38 15.21
CA TYR A 210 -17.58 -5.22 16.10
C TYR A 210 -18.97 -4.64 16.31
N LEU A 211 -19.88 -4.73 15.32
CA LEU A 211 -21.28 -4.36 15.51
C LEU A 211 -21.96 -5.27 16.53
N GLN A 212 -21.72 -6.58 16.46
CA GLN A 212 -22.25 -7.54 17.45
C GLN A 212 -21.73 -7.29 18.87
N GLN A 213 -20.47 -6.87 18.98
CA GLN A 213 -19.85 -6.50 20.27
C GLN A 213 -20.23 -5.09 20.74
N GLN A 214 -21.04 -4.35 19.99
CA GLN A 214 -21.38 -2.95 20.24
C GLN A 214 -20.16 -2.02 20.32
N ASN A 215 -19.02 -2.43 19.73
CA ASN A 215 -17.82 -1.60 19.61
C ASN A 215 -17.91 -0.71 18.37
N LEU A 216 -18.71 0.36 18.49
CA LEU A 216 -19.01 1.24 17.36
C LEU A 216 -17.78 1.92 16.73
N PRO A 217 -16.76 2.38 17.47
CA PRO A 217 -15.55 2.97 16.85
C PRO A 217 -14.82 1.99 15.93
N LEU A 218 -14.57 0.76 16.36
CA LEU A 218 -13.91 -0.25 15.52
C LEU A 218 -14.82 -0.74 14.38
N ALA A 219 -16.13 -0.85 14.62
CA ALA A 219 -17.10 -1.18 13.58
C ALA A 219 -17.10 -0.14 12.47
N LEU A 220 -17.10 1.16 12.81
CA LEU A 220 -17.06 2.23 11.82
C LEU A 220 -15.76 2.25 11.01
N ASN A 221 -14.62 2.02 11.65
CA ASN A 221 -13.35 1.94 10.93
C ASN A 221 -13.38 0.82 9.88
N SER A 222 -13.89 -0.35 10.24
CA SER A 222 -14.01 -1.50 9.33
C SER A 222 -15.07 -1.26 8.24
N LEU A 223 -16.21 -0.64 8.58
CA LEU A 223 -17.24 -0.24 7.61
C LEU A 223 -16.69 0.78 6.60
N LYS A 224 -15.96 1.80 7.06
CA LYS A 224 -15.33 2.81 6.19
C LYS A 224 -14.30 2.17 5.26
N LEU A 225 -13.50 1.22 5.76
CA LEU A 225 -12.58 0.44 4.92
C LEU A 225 -13.35 -0.33 3.84
N THR A 226 -14.40 -1.07 4.22
CA THR A 226 -15.23 -1.83 3.28
C THR A 226 -15.87 -0.91 2.24
N TYR A 227 -16.45 0.22 2.66
CA TYR A 227 -17.05 1.20 1.76
C TYR A 227 -16.04 1.81 0.79
N ASN A 228 -14.85 2.15 1.27
CA ASN A 228 -13.81 2.73 0.41
C ASN A 228 -13.39 1.80 -0.71
N LEU A 229 -13.43 0.48 -0.47
CA LEU A 229 -13.08 -0.54 -1.46
C LEU A 229 -14.24 -0.88 -2.41
N THR A 230 -15.47 -0.94 -1.89
CA THR A 230 -16.63 -1.47 -2.63
C THR A 230 -17.54 -0.40 -3.20
N ARG A 231 -17.58 0.78 -2.59
CA ARG A 231 -18.57 1.84 -2.85
C ARG A 231 -20.01 1.37 -2.70
N ASP A 232 -20.25 0.31 -1.90
CA ASP A 232 -21.58 -0.25 -1.67
C ASP A 232 -22.43 0.74 -0.85
N GLU A 233 -23.57 1.13 -1.42
CA GLU A 233 -24.48 2.08 -0.81
C GLU A 233 -25.10 1.56 0.50
N LYS A 234 -25.31 0.24 0.65
CA LYS A 234 -25.78 -0.37 1.90
C LYS A 234 -24.77 -0.18 3.03
N ILE A 235 -23.48 -0.32 2.74
CA ILE A 235 -22.41 -0.06 3.71
C ILE A 235 -22.38 1.42 4.10
N LYS A 236 -22.58 2.33 3.15
CA LYS A 236 -22.67 3.77 3.42
C LYS A 236 -23.85 4.08 4.36
N GLN A 237 -25.00 3.47 4.14
CA GLN A 237 -26.16 3.66 5.04
C GLN A 237 -25.87 3.17 6.46
N LEU A 238 -25.13 2.07 6.63
CA LEU A 238 -24.69 1.61 7.94
C LEU A 238 -23.73 2.63 8.62
N ILE A 239 -22.80 3.18 7.86
CA ILE A 239 -21.90 4.24 8.38
C ILE A 239 -22.71 5.42 8.88
N LEU A 240 -23.62 5.96 8.06
CA LEU A 240 -24.48 7.09 8.41
C LEU A 240 -25.35 6.81 9.66
N LYS A 241 -25.81 5.57 9.81
CA LYS A 241 -26.61 5.14 10.98
C LYS A 241 -25.80 5.15 12.27
N TYR A 242 -24.56 4.65 12.25
CA TYR A 242 -23.77 4.41 13.48
C TYR A 242 -22.79 5.54 13.81
N GLU A 243 -22.40 6.38 12.85
CA GLU A 243 -21.41 7.45 13.05
C GLU A 243 -21.81 8.46 14.15
N PRO A 244 -23.06 8.96 14.26
CA PRO A 244 -23.44 9.88 15.33
C PRO A 244 -23.34 9.27 16.73
N ALA A 245 -23.59 7.97 16.86
CA ALA A 245 -23.48 7.26 18.14
C ALA A 245 -22.02 7.03 18.54
N ALA A 246 -21.17 6.69 17.58
CA ALA A 246 -19.74 6.48 17.83
C ALA A 246 -19.01 7.77 18.22
N GLN A 247 -19.36 8.90 17.60
CA GLN A 247 -18.78 10.22 17.95
C GLN A 247 -19.07 10.62 19.41
N ARG A 248 -20.19 10.20 19.97
CA ARG A 248 -20.51 10.44 21.37
C ARG A 248 -19.71 9.57 22.37
N LEU A 249 -19.15 8.45 21.89
CA LEU A 249 -18.37 7.52 22.69
C LEU A 249 -16.86 7.87 22.73
N VAL A 250 -16.39 8.69 21.80
CA VAL A 250 -15.02 9.22 21.83
C VAL A 250 -15.04 10.49 22.68
N PRO A 251 -14.40 10.53 23.87
CA PRO A 251 -14.25 11.78 24.60
C PRO A 251 -13.59 12.81 23.69
N ASN A 252 -14.08 14.05 23.69
CA ASN A 252 -13.45 15.18 23.01
C ASN A 252 -11.97 15.25 23.43
N GLN A 253 -11.11 14.61 22.66
CA GLN A 253 -9.71 14.99 22.65
C GLN A 253 -9.70 16.34 21.93
N SER A 254 -9.57 17.37 22.74
CA SER A 254 -9.47 18.77 22.34
C SER A 254 -8.61 18.93 21.11
N SER A 255 -9.07 19.81 20.23
CA SER A 255 -8.47 20.26 18.96
C SER A 255 -7.06 20.89 19.09
N GLU A 256 -6.35 20.68 20.17
CA GLU A 256 -5.03 21.26 20.46
C GLU A 256 -3.82 20.42 20.05
N ALA A 257 -4.01 19.16 19.56
CA ALA A 257 -2.89 18.28 19.23
C ALA A 257 -2.58 18.16 17.72
N VAL A 258 -3.27 18.89 16.84
CA VAL A 258 -3.08 18.78 15.37
C VAL A 258 -2.16 19.85 14.78
N ASP A 259 -1.82 20.92 15.55
CA ASP A 259 -0.98 22.01 15.06
C ASP A 259 0.54 21.89 15.33
N ALA A 260 0.98 20.85 15.98
CA ALA A 260 2.39 20.65 16.28
C ALA A 260 2.95 19.45 15.49
N VAL A 261 3.23 19.60 14.23
CA VAL A 261 4.37 19.09 13.44
C VAL A 261 4.03 19.21 11.94
N LYS A 262 4.14 20.42 11.42
CA LYS A 262 4.44 20.62 10.00
C LYS A 262 5.95 20.77 9.88
N PRO A 263 6.68 19.87 9.23
CA PRO A 263 8.06 20.17 8.88
C PRO A 263 8.05 21.24 7.78
N ASN A 264 8.56 22.42 8.13
CA ASN A 264 8.84 23.49 7.19
C ASN A 264 10.04 23.07 6.34
N ILE A 265 9.80 22.40 5.20
CA ILE A 265 10.83 22.20 4.19
C ILE A 265 10.76 23.38 3.23
N THR A 266 11.43 24.47 3.59
CA THR A 266 11.76 25.55 2.67
C THR A 266 12.89 25.04 1.77
N ARG A 267 12.60 24.71 0.52
CA ARG A 267 13.62 24.56 -0.52
C ARG A 267 14.20 25.95 -0.82
N THR A 268 15.40 26.21 -0.32
CA THR A 268 16.24 27.28 -0.86
C THR A 268 16.78 26.83 -2.21
N VAL A 269 16.21 27.41 -3.25
CA VAL A 269 16.84 27.40 -4.60
C VAL A 269 18.04 28.31 -4.52
N ASN A 270 19.24 27.75 -4.55
CA ASN A 270 20.47 28.53 -4.79
C ASN A 270 20.49 28.90 -6.27
N GLU A 271 20.11 30.13 -6.58
CA GLU A 271 20.52 30.80 -7.80
C GLU A 271 21.98 31.18 -7.65
N ASN A 272 22.84 30.61 -8.46
CA ASN A 272 24.20 31.12 -8.66
C ASN A 272 24.13 32.27 -9.66
N PRO A 273 24.61 33.47 -9.32
CA PRO A 273 24.90 34.49 -10.34
C PRO A 273 26.29 34.22 -10.93
N GLU A 274 26.34 34.46 -12.24
CA GLU A 274 27.52 34.44 -13.10
C GLU A 274 28.66 35.33 -12.60
N SER A 275 29.85 34.83 -12.74
CA SER A 275 31.02 35.57 -13.28
C SER A 275 32.15 34.60 -13.60
#